data_cf4f1664954eb16c9b57393531a57e32
#
_entry.id   cf4f1664954eb16c9b57393531a57e32
#
_cell.length_a   1.000
_cell.length_b   1.000
_cell.length_c   1.000
_cell.angle_alpha   90.00
_cell.angle_beta   90.00
_cell.angle_gamma   90.00
#
_symmetry.space_group_name_H-M   'P 1'
#
loop_
_entity.id
_entity.type
_entity.pdbx_description
1 polymer ?
#
loop_
_entity_poly.entity_id
_entity_poly.type
_entity_poly.pdbx_seq_one_letter_code
_entity_poly.pdbx_strand_id
1 'polypeptide(L)'
;ATKMPVALMDILASHQIRSAALSGLYAREKGRSGWFAEVSLELSGISALANQATNYLMNENIPKRQGSLHPNIAPYGEQLHLDGGSIVLAVGSDSQFAALCKILGSEELETDERFFDNQSRVKNRSILIRELQNSAKSHSRDSLLNSFHSKGVPAGAIKDLKEVFASGSPGAKAVIQEEIEGSNRIVRKPITTAYSVTVFGNNTV
;
A
#
# COMPACT_ATOMS: atom_id res chain seq x y z
N ALA A 1 17.15 -9.17 9.82
CA ALA A 1 15.70 -9.34 9.74
C ALA A 1 15.02 -8.47 10.80
N THR A 2 13.85 -7.91 10.48
CA THR A 2 13.07 -7.08 11.42
C THR A 2 11.64 -7.61 11.46
N LYS A 3 11.13 -7.88 12.66
CA LYS A 3 9.74 -8.30 12.84
C LYS A 3 8.81 -7.13 12.55
N MET A 4 7.74 -7.38 11.79
CA MET A 4 6.64 -6.43 11.64
C MET A 4 5.98 -6.19 13.01
N PRO A 5 5.70 -4.95 13.43
CA PRO A 5 5.15 -4.66 14.77
C PRO A 5 3.65 -4.99 14.92
N VAL A 6 3.04 -5.58 13.90
CA VAL A 6 1.67 -6.10 13.91
C VAL A 6 1.67 -7.60 13.60
N ALA A 7 0.63 -8.32 14.01
CA ALA A 7 0.45 -9.75 13.72
C ALA A 7 -0.03 -9.94 12.26
N LEU A 8 0.85 -9.63 11.28
CA LEU A 8 0.49 -9.60 9.87
C LEU A 8 0.00 -10.97 9.36
N MET A 9 0.63 -12.07 9.79
CA MET A 9 0.21 -13.41 9.36
C MET A 9 -1.20 -13.75 9.84
N ASP A 10 -1.55 -13.37 11.06
CA ASP A 10 -2.90 -13.56 11.63
C ASP A 10 -3.93 -12.73 10.86
N ILE A 11 -3.60 -11.49 10.50
CA ILE A 11 -4.45 -10.63 9.67
C ILE A 11 -4.69 -11.28 8.30
N LEU A 12 -3.65 -11.77 7.64
CA LEU A 12 -3.76 -12.44 6.35
C LEU A 12 -4.59 -13.72 6.45
N ALA A 13 -4.33 -14.56 7.45
CA ALA A 13 -5.10 -15.77 7.69
C ALA A 13 -6.57 -15.46 7.98
N SER A 14 -6.88 -14.41 8.73
CA SER A 14 -8.27 -14.00 9.00
C SER A 14 -9.03 -13.62 7.72
N HIS A 15 -8.35 -12.98 6.76
CA HIS A 15 -8.92 -12.70 5.44
C HIS A 15 -9.18 -13.99 4.64
N GLN A 16 -8.28 -14.98 4.70
CA GLN A 16 -8.48 -16.29 4.07
C GLN A 16 -9.65 -17.03 4.71
N ILE A 17 -9.74 -17.07 6.04
CA ILE A 17 -10.85 -17.68 6.78
C ILE A 17 -12.18 -17.05 6.37
N ARG A 18 -12.25 -15.72 6.29
CA ARG A 18 -13.46 -15.01 5.84
C ARG A 18 -13.85 -15.41 4.43
N SER A 19 -12.91 -15.48 3.51
CA SER A 19 -13.16 -15.90 2.12
C SER A 19 -13.66 -17.34 2.05
N ALA A 20 -13.05 -18.26 2.80
CA ALA A 20 -13.48 -19.65 2.90
C ALA A 20 -14.90 -19.77 3.47
N ALA A 21 -15.21 -19.04 4.55
CA ALA A 21 -16.55 -19.04 5.14
C ALA A 21 -17.62 -18.54 4.16
N LEU A 22 -17.36 -17.43 3.45
CA LEU A 22 -18.28 -16.93 2.42
C LEU A 22 -18.47 -17.94 1.27
N SER A 23 -17.41 -18.61 0.84
CA SER A 23 -17.49 -19.68 -0.17
C SER A 23 -18.35 -20.84 0.31
N GLY A 24 -18.22 -21.25 1.57
CA GLY A 24 -19.05 -22.28 2.18
C GLY A 24 -20.52 -21.88 2.27
N LEU A 25 -20.80 -20.65 2.69
CA LEU A 25 -22.17 -20.12 2.72
C LEU A 25 -22.80 -20.09 1.31
N TYR A 26 -22.04 -19.63 0.32
CA TYR A 26 -22.50 -19.62 -1.07
C TYR A 26 -22.75 -21.04 -1.59
N ALA A 27 -21.87 -22.00 -1.30
CA ALA A 27 -22.07 -23.41 -1.67
C ALA A 27 -23.35 -23.98 -1.05
N ARG A 28 -23.62 -23.66 0.23
CA ARG A 28 -24.87 -24.07 0.92
C ARG A 28 -26.10 -23.48 0.21
N GLU A 29 -26.12 -22.23 -0.16
CA GLU A 29 -27.20 -21.59 -0.90
C GLU A 29 -27.43 -22.24 -2.28
N LYS A 30 -26.39 -22.87 -2.86
CA LYS A 30 -26.47 -23.67 -4.10
C LYS A 30 -26.82 -25.15 -3.87
N GLY A 31 -27.34 -25.50 -2.70
CA GLY A 31 -27.79 -26.85 -2.38
C GLY A 31 -26.67 -27.84 -2.12
N ARG A 32 -25.40 -27.38 -1.89
CA ARG A 32 -24.32 -28.27 -1.44
C ARG A 32 -24.46 -28.55 0.05
N SER A 33 -24.33 -29.80 0.45
CA SER A 33 -24.32 -30.22 1.84
C SER A 33 -22.88 -30.46 2.31
N GLY A 34 -22.53 -29.83 3.41
CA GLY A 34 -21.22 -29.98 4.01
C GLY A 34 -20.15 -29.08 3.36
N TRP A 35 -19.32 -28.46 4.20
CA TRP A 35 -18.19 -27.64 3.82
C TRP A 35 -17.11 -27.78 4.87
N PHE A 36 -15.89 -28.02 4.44
CA PHE A 36 -14.71 -28.01 5.28
C PHE A 36 -13.66 -27.14 4.61
N ALA A 37 -13.02 -26.27 5.36
CA ALA A 37 -11.92 -25.45 4.89
C ALA A 37 -10.83 -25.38 5.96
N GLU A 38 -9.60 -25.56 5.55
CA GLU A 38 -8.42 -25.41 6.38
C GLU A 38 -7.61 -24.20 5.92
N VAL A 39 -7.19 -23.36 6.85
CA VAL A 39 -6.36 -22.19 6.59
C VAL A 39 -5.09 -22.28 7.42
N SER A 40 -3.95 -22.32 6.74
CA SER A 40 -2.63 -22.36 7.34
C SER A 40 -2.07 -20.93 7.46
N LEU A 41 -1.47 -20.59 8.62
CA LEU A 41 -0.70 -19.35 8.80
C LEU A 41 0.51 -19.30 7.86
N GLU A 42 1.21 -20.42 7.71
CA GLU A 42 2.38 -20.53 6.83
C GLU A 42 2.00 -20.27 5.37
N LEU A 43 0.96 -20.95 4.85
CA LEU A 43 0.51 -20.75 3.48
C LEU A 43 -0.06 -19.34 3.25
N SER A 44 -0.71 -18.74 4.25
CA SER A 44 -1.14 -17.35 4.20
C SER A 44 0.04 -16.40 4.07
N GLY A 45 1.14 -16.66 4.80
CA GLY A 45 2.39 -15.91 4.67
C GLY A 45 3.08 -16.11 3.32
N ILE A 46 3.15 -17.35 2.83
CA ILE A 46 3.72 -17.67 1.51
C ILE A 46 2.96 -16.95 0.40
N SER A 47 1.62 -16.95 0.45
CA SER A 47 0.80 -16.25 -0.54
C SER A 47 1.05 -14.75 -0.60
N ALA A 48 1.49 -14.16 0.51
CA ALA A 48 1.81 -12.73 0.61
C ALA A 48 3.23 -12.37 0.10
N LEU A 49 4.08 -13.33 -0.22
CA LEU A 49 5.41 -13.07 -0.78
C LEU A 49 5.33 -12.48 -2.20
N ALA A 50 4.24 -12.72 -2.92
CA ALA A 50 3.92 -12.14 -4.22
C ALA A 50 5.10 -12.19 -5.21
N ASN A 51 5.54 -11.02 -5.69
CA ASN A 51 6.65 -10.89 -6.64
C ASN A 51 8.01 -11.37 -6.10
N GLN A 52 8.24 -11.36 -4.81
CA GLN A 52 9.49 -11.87 -4.22
C GLN A 52 9.61 -13.38 -4.37
N ALA A 53 8.49 -14.10 -4.15
CA ALA A 53 8.47 -15.55 -4.41
C ALA A 53 8.69 -15.84 -5.89
N THR A 54 8.04 -15.09 -6.79
CA THR A 54 8.21 -15.25 -8.24
C THR A 54 9.65 -15.00 -8.67
N ASN A 55 10.30 -13.94 -8.16
CA ASN A 55 11.70 -13.65 -8.47
C ASN A 55 12.63 -14.79 -8.05
N TYR A 56 12.37 -15.41 -6.89
CA TYR A 56 13.15 -16.56 -6.45
C TYR A 56 12.87 -17.82 -7.29
N LEU A 57 11.60 -18.15 -7.49
CA LEU A 57 11.20 -19.37 -8.21
C LEU A 57 11.63 -19.37 -9.68
N MET A 58 11.71 -18.20 -10.31
CA MET A 58 12.09 -18.08 -11.72
C MET A 58 13.59 -17.93 -11.95
N ASN A 59 14.32 -17.30 -11.02
CA ASN A 59 15.71 -16.91 -11.22
C ASN A 59 16.62 -17.26 -10.03
N GLU A 60 16.12 -17.98 -9.02
CA GLU A 60 16.85 -18.30 -7.78
C GLU A 60 17.40 -17.05 -7.04
N ASN A 61 16.81 -15.89 -7.33
CA ASN A 61 17.29 -14.63 -6.76
C ASN A 61 16.78 -14.47 -5.33
N ILE A 62 17.67 -14.67 -4.37
CA ILE A 62 17.38 -14.48 -2.94
C ILE A 62 17.29 -12.98 -2.64
N PRO A 63 16.12 -12.48 -2.15
CA PRO A 63 15.96 -11.08 -1.85
C PRO A 63 16.95 -10.56 -0.82
N LYS A 64 17.56 -9.41 -1.11
CA LYS A 64 18.40 -8.68 -0.16
C LYS A 64 17.57 -7.59 0.54
N ARG A 65 18.13 -7.01 1.60
CA ARG A 65 17.51 -5.88 2.29
C ARG A 65 17.42 -4.67 1.34
N GLN A 66 16.21 -4.21 1.05
CA GLN A 66 15.93 -3.12 0.10
C GLN A 66 15.18 -1.94 0.74
N GLY A 67 14.88 -2.00 2.04
CA GLY A 67 14.04 -0.98 2.68
C GLY A 67 12.63 -0.98 2.10
N SER A 68 12.17 0.16 1.62
CA SER A 68 10.86 0.35 0.99
C SER A 68 10.85 0.11 -0.53
N LEU A 69 12.01 -0.16 -1.15
CA LEU A 69 12.16 -0.20 -2.60
C LEU A 69 11.51 -1.45 -3.23
N HIS A 70 10.80 -1.25 -4.32
CA HIS A 70 10.26 -2.37 -5.11
C HIS A 70 11.40 -3.05 -5.89
N PRO A 71 11.50 -4.39 -5.90
CA PRO A 71 12.65 -5.08 -6.53
C PRO A 71 12.74 -4.88 -8.04
N ASN A 72 11.61 -4.73 -8.73
CA ASN A 72 11.53 -4.78 -10.19
C ASN A 72 11.06 -3.46 -10.84
N ILE A 73 10.71 -2.44 -10.06
CA ILE A 73 10.15 -1.18 -10.56
C ILE A 73 10.85 0.00 -9.89
N ALA A 74 11.16 1.05 -10.65
CA ALA A 74 11.71 2.31 -10.16
C ALA A 74 11.18 3.52 -10.97
N PRO A 75 10.86 4.65 -10.30
CA PRO A 75 10.85 4.83 -8.84
C PRO A 75 9.57 4.30 -8.20
N TYR A 76 9.67 3.22 -7.42
CA TYR A 76 8.55 2.61 -6.70
C TYR A 76 9.03 2.18 -5.30
N GLY A 77 8.51 2.83 -4.27
CA GLY A 77 8.98 2.71 -2.89
C GLY A 77 10.08 3.71 -2.51
N GLU A 78 10.61 4.46 -3.47
CA GLU A 78 11.52 5.58 -3.21
C GLU A 78 10.83 6.68 -2.43
N GLN A 79 11.58 7.29 -1.52
CA GLN A 79 11.08 8.35 -0.66
C GLN A 79 11.72 9.69 -1.02
N LEU A 80 10.89 10.72 -1.10
CA LEU A 80 11.32 12.12 -1.18
C LEU A 80 11.13 12.77 0.19
N HIS A 81 12.19 13.35 0.70
CA HIS A 81 12.20 14.07 1.99
C HIS A 81 12.03 15.56 1.74
N LEU A 82 10.96 16.14 2.26
CA LEU A 82 10.50 17.48 1.95
C LEU A 82 10.21 18.26 3.22
N ASP A 83 10.01 19.57 3.08
CA ASP A 83 9.41 20.34 4.14
C ASP A 83 7.97 19.85 4.43
N GLY A 84 7.65 19.64 5.70
CA GLY A 84 6.38 19.06 6.15
C GLY A 84 6.30 17.53 6.12
N GLY A 85 7.39 16.80 5.78
CA GLY A 85 7.49 15.34 5.85
C GLY A 85 7.84 14.65 4.55
N SER A 86 7.68 13.34 4.49
CA SER A 86 8.13 12.54 3.34
C SER A 86 6.99 12.05 2.47
N ILE A 87 7.28 11.85 1.19
CA ILE A 87 6.42 11.21 0.20
C ILE A 87 7.05 9.88 -0.22
N VAL A 88 6.24 8.84 -0.38
CA VAL A 88 6.64 7.61 -1.08
C VAL A 88 6.08 7.63 -2.51
N LEU A 89 6.94 7.33 -3.48
CA LEU A 89 6.57 7.21 -4.89
C LEU A 89 6.09 5.79 -5.21
N ALA A 90 5.12 5.67 -6.13
CA ALA A 90 4.61 4.40 -6.64
C ALA A 90 4.47 4.44 -8.19
N VAL A 91 5.48 4.99 -8.86
CA VAL A 91 5.51 5.20 -10.30
C VAL A 91 5.82 3.88 -11.00
N GLY A 92 4.83 3.33 -11.71
CA GLY A 92 4.90 2.00 -12.30
C GLY A 92 4.98 1.97 -13.84
N SER A 93 4.82 3.12 -14.52
CA SER A 93 4.88 3.21 -15.99
C SER A 93 5.75 4.37 -16.45
N ASP A 94 6.20 4.30 -17.72
CA ASP A 94 7.03 5.36 -18.30
C ASP A 94 6.24 6.68 -18.44
N SER A 95 4.94 6.61 -18.74
CA SER A 95 4.08 7.80 -18.79
C SER A 95 3.93 8.48 -17.41
N GLN A 96 3.86 7.71 -16.33
CA GLN A 96 3.86 8.25 -14.99
C GLN A 96 5.23 8.84 -14.62
N PHE A 97 6.32 8.24 -15.10
CA PHE A 97 7.68 8.76 -14.91
C PHE A 97 7.87 10.11 -15.64
N ALA A 98 7.42 10.22 -16.88
CA ALA A 98 7.42 11.46 -17.65
C ALA A 98 6.64 12.57 -16.90
N ALA A 99 5.44 12.25 -16.41
CA ALA A 99 4.63 13.19 -15.61
C ALA A 99 5.32 13.61 -14.30
N LEU A 100 6.00 12.68 -13.62
CA LEU A 100 6.82 12.96 -12.43
C LEU A 100 7.93 13.97 -12.75
N CYS A 101 8.72 13.71 -13.80
CA CYS A 101 9.81 14.59 -14.23
C CYS A 101 9.31 15.99 -14.57
N LYS A 102 8.20 16.08 -15.29
CA LYS A 102 7.58 17.36 -15.65
C LYS A 102 7.12 18.17 -14.42
N ILE A 103 6.52 17.51 -13.42
CA ILE A 103 6.08 18.21 -12.19
C ILE A 103 7.28 18.71 -11.39
N LEU A 104 8.37 17.97 -11.39
CA LEU A 104 9.60 18.34 -10.68
C LEU A 104 10.48 19.34 -11.45
N GLY A 105 10.13 19.68 -12.70
CA GLY A 105 10.94 20.54 -13.57
C GLY A 105 12.29 19.92 -13.92
N SER A 106 12.31 18.63 -14.17
CA SER A 106 13.50 17.81 -14.50
C SER A 106 13.23 16.89 -15.69
N GLU A 107 12.64 17.48 -16.75
CA GLU A 107 12.26 16.77 -17.96
C GLU A 107 13.45 16.11 -18.68
N GLU A 108 14.67 16.59 -18.46
CA GLU A 108 15.90 15.98 -18.97
C GLU A 108 16.09 14.53 -18.47
N LEU A 109 15.55 14.17 -17.30
CA LEU A 109 15.62 12.81 -16.78
C LEU A 109 14.80 11.82 -17.61
N GLU A 110 13.76 12.27 -18.30
CA GLU A 110 12.93 11.42 -19.16
C GLU A 110 13.70 10.93 -20.38
N THR A 111 14.58 11.76 -20.92
CA THR A 111 15.36 11.49 -22.14
C THR A 111 16.76 10.96 -21.87
N ASP A 112 17.15 10.90 -20.59
CA ASP A 112 18.45 10.36 -20.17
C ASP A 112 18.49 8.84 -20.36
N GLU A 113 19.48 8.33 -21.10
CA GLU A 113 19.66 6.90 -21.36
C GLU A 113 19.74 6.04 -20.08
N ARG A 114 20.12 6.64 -18.97
CA ARG A 114 20.15 5.97 -17.67
C ARG A 114 18.77 5.71 -17.08
N PHE A 115 17.70 6.38 -17.58
CA PHE A 115 16.37 6.38 -16.96
C PHE A 115 15.23 6.19 -17.97
N PHE A 116 15.49 6.04 -19.25
CA PHE A 116 14.47 6.05 -20.29
C PHE A 116 13.46 4.90 -20.20
N ASP A 117 13.85 3.76 -19.63
CA ASP A 117 12.96 2.64 -19.37
C ASP A 117 13.06 2.15 -17.91
N ASN A 118 12.13 1.30 -17.50
CA ASN A 118 12.10 0.78 -16.14
C ASN A 118 13.37 -0.01 -15.76
N GLN A 119 13.94 -0.78 -16.68
CA GLN A 119 15.14 -1.58 -16.37
C GLN A 119 16.34 -0.68 -16.10
N SER A 120 16.51 0.35 -16.92
CA SER A 120 17.55 1.37 -16.76
C SER A 120 17.37 2.14 -15.45
N ARG A 121 16.15 2.50 -15.09
CA ARG A 121 15.83 3.14 -13.80
C ARG A 121 16.15 2.25 -12.62
N VAL A 122 15.77 0.96 -12.66
CA VAL A 122 16.09 -0.01 -11.60
C VAL A 122 17.62 -0.16 -11.44
N LYS A 123 18.36 -0.25 -12.54
CA LYS A 123 19.83 -0.36 -12.55
C LYS A 123 20.49 0.89 -11.97
N ASN A 124 20.00 2.07 -12.31
CA ASN A 124 20.56 3.37 -11.92
C ASN A 124 19.80 4.04 -10.77
N ARG A 125 19.06 3.28 -10.00
CA ARG A 125 18.14 3.73 -8.95
C ARG A 125 18.75 4.75 -7.97
N SER A 126 19.97 4.49 -7.51
CA SER A 126 20.66 5.37 -6.55
C SER A 126 20.95 6.77 -7.14
N ILE A 127 21.23 6.85 -8.43
CA ILE A 127 21.45 8.11 -9.13
C ILE A 127 20.09 8.78 -9.31
N LEU A 128 19.10 8.05 -9.82
CA LEU A 128 17.76 8.56 -10.05
C LEU A 128 17.14 9.22 -8.81
N ILE A 129 17.15 8.51 -7.66
CA ILE A 129 16.54 9.08 -6.45
C ILE A 129 17.25 10.35 -5.97
N ARG A 130 18.56 10.44 -6.15
CA ARG A 130 19.31 11.64 -5.82
C ARG A 130 18.89 12.83 -6.68
N GLU A 131 18.73 12.62 -8.00
CA GLU A 131 18.29 13.68 -8.92
C GLU A 131 16.83 14.09 -8.60
N LEU A 132 15.92 13.14 -8.44
CA LEU A 132 14.53 13.42 -8.04
C LEU A 132 14.46 14.16 -6.69
N GLN A 133 15.28 13.76 -5.71
CA GLN A 133 15.34 14.44 -4.42
C GLN A 133 15.85 15.88 -4.57
N ASN A 134 16.84 16.12 -5.42
CA ASN A 134 17.35 17.46 -5.68
C ASN A 134 16.29 18.36 -6.30
N SER A 135 15.58 17.89 -7.30
CA SER A 135 14.49 18.62 -7.96
C SER A 135 13.30 18.88 -7.02
N ALA A 136 13.05 17.95 -6.10
CA ALA A 136 11.93 18.07 -5.16
C ALA A 136 12.17 19.06 -3.99
N LYS A 137 13.41 19.47 -3.70
CA LYS A 137 13.79 20.26 -2.51
C LYS A 137 13.03 21.57 -2.34
N SER A 138 12.62 22.21 -3.43
CA SER A 138 11.91 23.49 -3.41
C SER A 138 10.41 23.36 -3.10
N HIS A 139 9.90 22.13 -3.00
CA HIS A 139 8.49 21.86 -2.80
C HIS A 139 8.18 21.48 -1.36
N SER A 140 7.01 21.87 -0.86
CA SER A 140 6.45 21.28 0.35
C SER A 140 5.74 19.95 0.04
N ARG A 141 5.67 19.05 1.03
CA ARG A 141 5.02 17.75 0.91
C ARG A 141 3.60 17.85 0.32
N ASP A 142 2.78 18.71 0.89
CA ASP A 142 1.36 18.78 0.54
C ASP A 142 1.16 19.42 -0.84
N SER A 143 1.93 20.45 -1.19
CA SER A 143 1.89 21.05 -2.53
C SER A 143 2.28 20.04 -3.61
N LEU A 144 3.36 19.29 -3.38
CA LEU A 144 3.85 18.30 -4.34
C LEU A 144 2.88 17.12 -4.49
N LEU A 145 2.30 16.62 -3.39
CA LEU A 145 1.27 15.58 -3.44
C LEU A 145 0.04 16.00 -4.24
N ASN A 146 -0.44 17.23 -4.03
CA ASN A 146 -1.57 17.75 -4.81
C ASN A 146 -1.24 17.82 -6.30
N SER A 147 -0.02 18.24 -6.65
CA SER A 147 0.45 18.26 -8.04
C SER A 147 0.52 16.85 -8.63
N PHE A 148 1.07 15.89 -7.90
CA PHE A 148 1.14 14.49 -8.32
C PHE A 148 -0.25 13.89 -8.55
N HIS A 149 -1.15 14.02 -7.60
CA HIS A 149 -2.53 13.48 -7.72
C HIS A 149 -3.28 14.10 -8.89
N SER A 150 -3.16 15.43 -9.11
CA SER A 150 -3.85 16.13 -10.21
C SER A 150 -3.36 15.68 -11.61
N LYS A 151 -2.17 15.13 -11.71
CA LYS A 151 -1.56 14.66 -12.97
C LYS A 151 -1.45 13.13 -13.05
N GLY A 152 -2.06 12.41 -12.13
CA GLY A 152 -2.08 10.94 -12.14
C GLY A 152 -0.73 10.29 -11.81
N VAL A 153 0.15 10.99 -11.09
CA VAL A 153 1.39 10.39 -10.55
C VAL A 153 1.08 9.74 -9.21
N PRO A 154 1.20 8.41 -9.09
CA PRO A 154 0.90 7.72 -7.84
C PRO A 154 1.97 8.01 -6.79
N ALA A 155 1.53 8.61 -5.70
CA ALA A 155 2.38 8.93 -4.55
C ALA A 155 1.53 9.02 -3.28
N GLY A 156 2.17 8.85 -2.12
CA GLY A 156 1.50 8.95 -0.83
C GLY A 156 2.35 9.63 0.23
N ALA A 157 1.71 10.35 1.15
CA ALA A 157 2.39 10.87 2.33
C ALA A 157 2.79 9.74 3.27
N ILE A 158 4.02 9.76 3.76
CA ILE A 158 4.42 8.94 4.90
C ILE A 158 3.95 9.67 6.15
N LYS A 159 3.03 9.05 6.88
CA LYS A 159 2.38 9.63 8.06
C LYS A 159 2.69 8.85 9.32
N ASP A 160 2.88 9.56 10.42
CA ASP A 160 2.84 8.93 11.73
C ASP A 160 1.38 8.71 12.22
N LEU A 161 1.21 8.01 13.33
CA LEU A 161 -0.13 7.72 13.86
C LEU A 161 -0.88 8.98 14.31
N LYS A 162 -0.18 10.04 14.72
CA LYS A 162 -0.79 11.32 15.08
C LYS A 162 -1.39 11.98 13.84
N GLU A 163 -0.69 11.99 12.72
CA GLU A 163 -1.19 12.50 11.45
C GLU A 163 -2.35 11.63 10.90
N VAL A 164 -2.24 10.30 11.01
CA VAL A 164 -3.29 9.37 10.56
C VAL A 164 -4.61 9.62 11.30
N PHE A 165 -4.57 9.85 12.61
CA PHE A 165 -5.76 10.04 13.44
C PHE A 165 -6.05 11.51 13.79
N ALA A 166 -5.41 12.46 13.10
CA ALA A 166 -5.69 13.89 13.28
C ALA A 166 -7.15 14.22 12.97
N SER A 167 -7.69 15.24 13.66
CA SER A 167 -9.05 15.71 13.42
C SER A 167 -9.29 16.06 11.94
N GLY A 168 -10.40 15.60 11.38
CA GLY A 168 -10.74 15.79 9.97
C GLY A 168 -10.09 14.78 9.00
N SER A 169 -9.14 13.96 9.44
CA SER A 169 -8.57 12.91 8.59
C SER A 169 -9.53 11.75 8.35
N PRO A 170 -9.32 10.96 7.29
CA PRO A 170 -10.05 9.70 7.12
C PRO A 170 -9.86 8.73 8.30
N GLY A 171 -8.68 8.70 8.91
CA GLY A 171 -8.38 7.88 10.08
C GLY A 171 -9.20 8.28 11.30
N ALA A 172 -9.45 9.58 11.52
CA ALA A 172 -10.30 10.03 12.62
C ALA A 172 -11.74 9.49 12.52
N LYS A 173 -12.25 9.32 11.29
CA LYS A 173 -13.59 8.73 11.03
C LYS A 173 -13.59 7.20 11.22
N ALA A 174 -12.43 6.59 11.25
CA ALA A 174 -12.25 5.15 11.41
C ALA A 174 -12.01 4.74 12.86
N VAL A 175 -12.32 5.59 13.84
CA VAL A 175 -12.19 5.31 15.28
C VAL A 175 -13.57 5.03 15.87
N ILE A 176 -13.70 3.88 16.53
CA ILE A 176 -14.86 3.53 17.35
C ILE A 176 -14.53 3.87 18.80
N GLN A 177 -15.48 4.47 19.50
CA GLN A 177 -15.41 4.69 20.94
C GLN A 177 -16.44 3.79 21.63
N GLU A 178 -16.01 3.07 22.63
CA GLU A 178 -16.85 2.18 23.43
C GLU A 178 -16.64 2.50 24.93
N GLU A 179 -17.73 2.64 25.65
CA GLU A 179 -17.69 2.73 27.12
C GLU A 179 -17.58 1.31 27.69
N ILE A 180 -16.71 1.14 28.68
CA ILE A 180 -16.63 -0.13 29.41
C ILE A 180 -17.72 -0.12 30.47
N GLU A 181 -18.66 -1.07 30.35
CA GLU A 181 -19.75 -1.23 31.32
C GLU A 181 -19.20 -1.37 32.74
N GLY A 182 -19.78 -0.62 33.68
CA GLY A 182 -19.34 -0.58 35.08
C GLY A 182 -18.06 0.22 35.33
N SER A 183 -17.57 0.97 34.39
CA SER A 183 -16.43 1.87 34.57
C SER A 183 -16.62 3.19 33.80
N ASN A 184 -15.96 4.26 34.27
CA ASN A 184 -15.93 5.56 33.56
C ASN A 184 -14.82 5.59 32.48
N ARG A 185 -14.44 4.44 31.93
CA ARG A 185 -13.37 4.35 30.93
C ARG A 185 -13.92 4.25 29.53
N ILE A 186 -13.34 5.04 28.62
CA ILE A 186 -13.61 4.99 27.18
C ILE A 186 -12.45 4.29 26.49
N VAL A 187 -12.77 3.26 25.71
CA VAL A 187 -11.81 2.61 24.81
C VAL A 187 -12.00 3.17 23.40
N ARG A 188 -10.89 3.50 22.74
CA ARG A 188 -10.85 3.88 21.35
C ARG A 188 -10.11 2.81 20.56
N LYS A 189 -10.73 2.32 19.50
CA LYS A 189 -10.15 1.31 18.60
C LYS A 189 -10.43 1.66 17.14
N PRO A 190 -9.54 1.27 16.20
CA PRO A 190 -9.85 1.44 14.78
C PRO A 190 -10.96 0.48 14.35
N ILE A 191 -11.72 0.87 13.32
CA ILE A 191 -12.67 -0.05 12.66
C ILE A 191 -11.94 -1.22 12.03
N THR A 192 -12.60 -2.37 12.00
CA THR A 192 -12.05 -3.60 11.39
C THR A 192 -12.50 -3.82 9.96
N THR A 193 -13.51 -3.10 9.50
CA THR A 193 -14.04 -3.17 8.12
C THR A 193 -13.74 -1.90 7.37
N ALA A 194 -13.17 -2.04 6.18
CA ALA A 194 -12.79 -0.92 5.31
C ALA A 194 -13.78 -0.73 4.13
N TYR A 195 -15.01 -1.23 4.26
CA TYR A 195 -16.05 -1.12 3.23
C TYR A 195 -17.42 -0.93 3.87
N SER A 196 -18.35 -0.34 3.12
CA SER A 196 -19.77 -0.29 3.41
C SER A 196 -20.53 -1.12 2.39
N VAL A 197 -21.64 -1.73 2.83
CA VAL A 197 -22.55 -2.49 1.96
C VAL A 197 -23.91 -1.83 2.01
N THR A 198 -24.43 -1.45 0.86
CA THR A 198 -25.84 -1.03 0.72
C THR A 198 -26.58 -2.15 0.01
N VAL A 199 -27.56 -2.74 0.70
CA VAL A 199 -28.45 -3.74 0.11
C VAL A 199 -29.67 -3.03 -0.43
N PHE A 200 -29.85 -3.05 -1.74
CA PHE A 200 -31.09 -2.62 -2.36
C PHE A 200 -32.06 -3.80 -2.32
N GLY A 201 -33.00 -3.79 -1.38
CA GLY A 201 -34.06 -4.81 -1.30
C GLY A 201 -35.09 -4.56 -2.38
N ASN A 202 -35.42 -5.59 -3.15
CA ASN A 202 -36.77 -5.64 -3.72
C ASN A 202 -37.73 -5.83 -2.56
N ASN A 203 -38.51 -4.81 -2.24
CA ASN A 203 -39.73 -4.99 -1.47
C ASN A 203 -40.70 -5.85 -2.32
N THR A 204 -40.53 -7.14 -2.26
CA THR A 204 -41.62 -8.06 -2.60
C THR A 204 -42.27 -8.44 -1.30
N VAL A 205 -43.44 -7.91 -1.10
CA VAL A 205 -44.48 -8.24 -0.14
C VAL A 205 -44.68 -9.75 -0.05
#